data_4654426585e727ea3c50c3aa6ade652b
#
_entry.id   4654426585e727ea3c50c3aa6ade652b
#
_cell.length_a   1.000
_cell.length_b   1.000
_cell.length_c   1.000
_cell.angle_alpha   90.00
_cell.angle_beta   90.00
_cell.angle_gamma   90.00
#
_symmetry.space_group_name_H-M   'P 1'
#
loop_
_entity.id
_entity.type
_entity.pdbx_description
1 polymer ?
#
loop_
_entity_poly.entity_id
_entity_poly.type
_entity_poly.pdbx_seq_one_letter_code
_entity_poly.pdbx_strand_id
1 'polypeptide(L)'
;MTKLLVLQGPNMSYLGRRQPELYGTTTAAELDQMLQGHARMNGYDLEILYTHLEGEAIGRLYRAVDEGVDGLVMNPAGFLYAGYALRDCLRAISFPYIEVHMTNIEKRGIHSILAEASVGVIAGFGVQSYLLGLDAMLQNLRLK
;
A
#
# COMPACT_ATOMS: atom_id res chain seq x y z
N MET A 1 13.87 -10.13 11.92
CA MET A 1 12.60 -9.43 12.13
C MET A 1 11.94 -9.19 10.78
N THR A 2 10.65 -9.43 10.69
CA THR A 2 9.88 -9.16 9.47
C THR A 2 9.96 -7.68 9.11
N LYS A 3 10.13 -7.39 7.83
CA LYS A 3 10.19 -6.03 7.29
C LYS A 3 9.09 -5.84 6.27
N LEU A 4 8.22 -4.87 6.50
CA LEU A 4 7.16 -4.52 5.57
C LEU A 4 7.36 -3.11 5.04
N LEU A 5 6.94 -2.90 3.79
CA LEU A 5 6.90 -1.60 3.15
C LEU A 5 5.45 -1.23 2.86
N VAL A 6 5.07 -0.02 3.27
CA VAL A 6 3.83 0.60 2.82
C VAL A 6 4.20 1.66 1.79
N LEU A 7 3.62 1.58 0.60
CA LEU A 7 3.82 2.57 -0.45
C LEU A 7 2.50 3.28 -0.71
N GLN A 8 2.57 4.61 -0.66
CA GLN A 8 1.43 5.50 -0.88
C GLN A 8 1.64 6.23 -2.20
N GLY A 9 0.75 6.00 -3.15
CA GLY A 9 0.82 6.56 -4.48
C GLY A 9 0.46 8.04 -4.57
N PRO A 10 0.26 8.55 -5.80
CA PRO A 10 0.07 9.98 -6.05
C PRO A 10 -1.02 10.58 -5.18
N ASN A 11 -0.75 11.77 -4.66
CA ASN A 11 -1.68 12.60 -3.88
C ASN A 11 -2.00 12.07 -2.48
N MET A 12 -1.47 10.91 -2.08
CA MET A 12 -1.75 10.37 -0.74
C MET A 12 -1.09 11.19 0.36
N SER A 13 -0.01 11.92 0.06
CA SER A 13 0.60 12.84 1.01
C SER A 13 -0.32 14.00 1.39
N TYR A 14 -1.35 14.25 0.58
CA TYR A 14 -2.35 15.31 0.81
C TYR A 14 -3.59 14.80 1.54
N LEU A 15 -3.54 13.60 2.08
CA LEU A 15 -4.64 13.00 2.84
C LEU A 15 -5.03 13.89 4.02
N GLY A 16 -6.34 13.97 4.29
CA GLY A 16 -6.91 14.85 5.31
C GLY A 16 -7.29 16.22 4.77
N ARG A 17 -6.72 16.61 3.62
CA ARG A 17 -7.00 17.88 2.93
C ARG A 17 -7.64 17.64 1.57
N ARG A 18 -7.41 16.47 0.96
CA ARG A 18 -7.92 16.09 -0.35
C ARG A 18 -9.31 15.48 -0.18
N GLN A 19 -10.33 16.13 -0.74
CA GLN A 19 -11.70 15.61 -0.80
C GLN A 19 -12.11 14.90 0.50
N PRO A 20 -12.19 15.61 1.66
CA PRO A 20 -12.45 14.97 2.95
C PRO A 20 -13.80 14.25 3.00
N GLU A 21 -14.77 14.66 2.20
CA GLU A 21 -16.08 14.01 2.08
C GLU A 21 -15.96 12.58 1.52
N LEU A 22 -14.87 12.28 0.81
CA LEU A 22 -14.62 10.96 0.21
C LEU A 22 -13.58 10.16 1.00
N TYR A 23 -12.48 10.83 1.41
CA TYR A 23 -11.33 10.17 2.03
C TYR A 23 -11.21 10.41 3.52
N GLY A 24 -12.09 11.24 4.11
CA GLY A 24 -12.04 11.57 5.52
C GLY A 24 -11.05 12.67 5.85
N THR A 25 -10.91 12.95 7.15
CA THR A 25 -10.10 14.06 7.68
C THR A 25 -8.80 13.60 8.32
N THR A 26 -8.55 12.28 8.41
CA THR A 26 -7.28 11.76 8.92
C THR A 26 -6.14 12.22 8.01
N THR A 27 -5.13 12.86 8.58
CA THR A 27 -3.97 13.32 7.80
C THR A 27 -3.02 12.16 7.52
N ALA A 28 -2.11 12.37 6.56
CA ALA A 28 -1.06 11.39 6.27
C ALA A 28 -0.19 11.13 7.51
N ALA A 29 0.16 12.20 8.26
CA ALA A 29 0.95 12.06 9.47
C ALA A 29 0.23 11.23 10.55
N GLU A 30 -1.07 11.47 10.73
CA GLU A 30 -1.88 10.69 11.66
C GLU A 30 -1.98 9.23 11.24
N LEU A 31 -2.18 8.98 9.95
CA LEU A 31 -2.21 7.62 9.41
C LEU A 31 -0.87 6.92 9.67
N ASP A 32 0.25 7.59 9.39
CA ASP A 32 1.57 7.02 9.61
C ASP A 32 1.78 6.61 11.07
N GLN A 33 1.29 7.42 12.01
CA GLN A 33 1.36 7.08 13.42
C GLN A 33 0.56 5.82 13.74
N MET A 34 -0.62 5.68 13.14
CA MET A 34 -1.45 4.47 13.32
C MET A 34 -0.73 3.24 12.79
N LEU A 35 -0.13 3.34 11.61
CA LEU A 35 0.58 2.22 10.98
C LEU A 35 1.83 1.84 11.77
N GLN A 36 2.61 2.81 12.24
CA GLN A 36 3.78 2.53 13.08
C GLN A 36 3.38 1.93 14.42
N GLY A 37 2.23 2.34 14.96
CA GLY A 37 1.66 1.73 16.18
C GLY A 37 1.34 0.26 15.96
N HIS A 38 0.75 -0.08 14.81
CA HIS A 38 0.47 -1.46 14.44
C HIS A 38 1.77 -2.28 14.34
N ALA A 39 2.81 -1.69 13.75
CA ALA A 39 4.11 -2.35 13.65
C ALA A 39 4.71 -2.65 15.02
N ARG A 40 4.67 -1.68 15.93
CA ARG A 40 5.17 -1.87 17.30
C ARG A 40 4.41 -2.97 18.03
N MET A 41 3.08 -2.96 17.92
CA MET A 41 2.23 -3.94 18.61
C MET A 41 2.42 -5.36 18.07
N ASN A 42 2.77 -5.49 16.80
CA ASN A 42 2.91 -6.79 16.14
C ASN A 42 4.38 -7.20 15.92
N GLY A 43 5.32 -6.39 16.35
CA GLY A 43 6.74 -6.75 16.38
C GLY A 43 7.40 -6.88 15.01
N TYR A 44 7.16 -5.95 14.09
CA TYR A 44 7.84 -5.93 12.80
C TYR A 44 8.31 -4.51 12.46
N ASP A 45 9.26 -4.43 11.52
CA ASP A 45 9.76 -3.15 11.01
C ASP A 45 8.86 -2.68 9.87
N LEU A 46 8.50 -1.40 9.89
CA LEU A 46 7.67 -0.79 8.85
C LEU A 46 8.34 0.46 8.30
N GLU A 47 8.51 0.50 6.98
CA GLU A 47 8.88 1.71 6.27
C GLU A 47 7.67 2.19 5.48
N ILE A 48 7.45 3.51 5.43
CA ILE A 48 6.35 4.13 4.70
C ILE A 48 6.94 5.11 3.70
N LEU A 49 6.59 4.96 2.43
CA LEU A 49 7.02 5.87 1.36
C LEU A 49 5.81 6.48 0.66
N TYR A 50 5.84 7.80 0.51
CA TYR A 50 4.89 8.54 -0.32
C TYR A 50 5.59 8.98 -1.60
N THR A 51 4.96 8.76 -2.75
CA THR A 51 5.51 9.25 -4.01
C THR A 51 4.42 9.54 -5.03
N HIS A 52 4.63 10.62 -5.79
CA HIS A 52 3.78 10.94 -6.95
C HIS A 52 4.35 10.36 -8.25
N LEU A 53 5.55 9.77 -8.20
CA LEU A 53 6.28 9.35 -9.39
C LEU A 53 6.34 7.83 -9.50
N GLU A 54 5.83 7.31 -10.60
CA GLU A 54 5.84 5.86 -10.84
C GLU A 54 7.27 5.30 -10.87
N GLY A 55 8.19 5.99 -11.52
CA GLY A 55 9.59 5.56 -11.57
C GLY A 55 10.26 5.49 -10.21
N GLU A 56 9.91 6.41 -9.31
CA GLU A 56 10.42 6.36 -7.92
C GLU A 56 9.88 5.14 -7.19
N ALA A 57 8.59 4.84 -7.37
CA ALA A 57 7.98 3.64 -6.78
C ALA A 57 8.69 2.38 -7.27
N ILE A 58 8.91 2.26 -8.58
CA ILE A 58 9.59 1.12 -9.18
C ILE A 58 11.00 0.97 -8.60
N GLY A 59 11.78 2.05 -8.59
CA GLY A 59 13.13 2.03 -8.04
C GLY A 59 13.16 1.61 -6.58
N ARG A 60 12.19 2.09 -5.78
CA ARG A 60 12.10 1.72 -4.36
C ARG A 60 11.81 0.23 -4.18
N LEU A 61 10.94 -0.34 -5.02
CA LEU A 61 10.60 -1.76 -4.94
C LEU A 61 11.81 -2.65 -5.26
N TYR A 62 12.60 -2.31 -6.28
CA TYR A 62 13.81 -3.08 -6.57
C TYR A 62 14.84 -2.98 -5.44
N ARG A 63 15.00 -1.79 -4.84
CA ARG A 63 15.87 -1.67 -3.66
C ARG A 63 15.36 -2.50 -2.49
N ALA A 64 14.04 -2.57 -2.34
CA ALA A 64 13.42 -3.37 -1.26
C ALA A 64 13.77 -4.85 -1.37
N VAL A 65 13.86 -5.38 -2.59
CA VAL A 65 14.31 -6.76 -2.80
C VAL A 65 15.71 -6.95 -2.21
N ASP A 66 16.63 -6.04 -2.53
CA ASP A 66 18.02 -6.12 -2.04
C ASP A 66 18.12 -5.91 -0.53
N GLU A 67 17.22 -5.15 0.05
CA GLU A 67 17.18 -4.87 1.48
C GLU A 67 16.50 -5.98 2.29
N GLY A 68 15.95 -6.98 1.63
CA GLY A 68 15.28 -8.09 2.31
C GLY A 68 13.89 -7.75 2.85
N VAL A 69 13.15 -6.86 2.20
CA VAL A 69 11.76 -6.58 2.54
C VAL A 69 10.94 -7.85 2.28
N ASP A 70 10.04 -8.17 3.20
CA ASP A 70 9.26 -9.40 3.16
C ASP A 70 7.89 -9.23 2.50
N GLY A 71 7.35 -8.02 2.48
CA GLY A 71 6.03 -7.78 1.89
C GLY A 71 5.72 -6.31 1.65
N LEU A 72 4.84 -6.08 0.69
CA LEU A 72 4.38 -4.74 0.30
C LEU A 72 2.88 -4.61 0.51
N VAL A 73 2.48 -3.56 1.21
CA VAL A 73 1.10 -3.10 1.23
C VAL A 73 1.08 -1.74 0.54
N MET A 74 0.33 -1.62 -0.55
CA MET A 74 0.33 -0.38 -1.32
C MET A 74 -1.08 0.10 -1.62
N ASN A 75 -1.29 1.39 -1.38
CA ASN A 75 -2.39 2.12 -1.98
C ASN A 75 -1.82 2.78 -3.24
N PRO A 76 -2.11 2.25 -4.43
CA PRO A 76 -1.53 2.78 -5.65
C PRO A 76 -2.09 4.14 -6.04
N ALA A 77 -3.26 4.52 -5.50
CA ALA A 77 -3.94 5.75 -5.88
C ALA A 77 -3.98 5.87 -7.41
N GLY A 78 -3.61 7.01 -7.99
CA GLY A 78 -3.69 7.21 -9.44
C GLY A 78 -2.84 6.29 -10.29
N PHE A 79 -1.86 5.58 -9.74
CA PHE A 79 -1.12 4.58 -10.51
C PHE A 79 -2.04 3.45 -11.01
N LEU A 80 -3.19 3.24 -10.36
CA LEU A 80 -4.13 2.18 -10.73
C LEU A 80 -4.69 2.30 -12.14
N TYR A 81 -4.70 3.52 -12.70
CA TYR A 81 -5.31 3.77 -14.01
C TYR A 81 -4.44 3.29 -15.17
N ALA A 82 -3.13 3.56 -15.11
CA ALA A 82 -2.23 3.31 -16.24
C ALA A 82 -0.80 2.97 -15.80
N GLY A 83 -0.62 2.47 -14.59
CA GLY A 83 0.69 2.10 -14.05
C GLY A 83 1.19 0.76 -14.59
N TYR A 84 1.23 0.57 -15.90
CA TYR A 84 1.64 -0.70 -16.51
C TYR A 84 3.09 -1.04 -16.22
N ALA A 85 3.99 -0.04 -16.19
CA ALA A 85 5.38 -0.28 -15.84
C ALA A 85 5.51 -0.72 -14.37
N LEU A 86 4.75 -0.10 -13.48
CA LEU A 86 4.70 -0.52 -12.07
C LEU A 86 4.15 -1.94 -11.93
N ARG A 87 3.13 -2.29 -12.73
CA ARG A 87 2.58 -3.66 -12.72
C ARG A 87 3.65 -4.68 -13.12
N ASP A 88 4.44 -4.38 -14.14
CA ASP A 88 5.53 -5.27 -14.56
C ASP A 88 6.55 -5.44 -13.44
N CYS A 89 6.87 -4.36 -12.72
CA CYS A 89 7.75 -4.42 -11.55
C CYS A 89 7.18 -5.31 -10.45
N LEU A 90 5.89 -5.14 -10.13
CA LEU A 90 5.21 -5.95 -9.10
C LEU A 90 5.26 -7.44 -9.43
N ARG A 91 5.21 -7.79 -10.71
CA ARG A 91 5.33 -9.18 -11.17
C ARG A 91 6.76 -9.70 -11.11
N ALA A 92 7.75 -8.80 -11.16
CA ALA A 92 9.17 -9.17 -11.17
C ALA A 92 9.76 -9.36 -9.78
N ILE A 93 9.25 -8.63 -8.78
CA ILE A 93 9.80 -8.69 -7.42
C ILE A 93 9.40 -9.98 -6.70
N SER A 94 10.22 -10.37 -5.72
CA SER A 94 10.10 -11.68 -5.06
C SER A 94 9.13 -11.70 -3.88
N PHE A 95 8.77 -10.54 -3.32
CA PHE A 95 7.89 -10.50 -2.14
C PHE A 95 6.45 -10.20 -2.52
N PRO A 96 5.47 -10.66 -1.73
CA PRO A 96 4.06 -10.48 -2.04
C PRO A 96 3.60 -9.03 -1.91
N TYR A 97 2.58 -8.68 -2.70
CA TYR A 97 1.92 -7.39 -2.71
C TYR A 97 0.45 -7.54 -2.33
N ILE A 98 -0.02 -6.74 -1.38
CA ILE A 98 -1.44 -6.58 -1.06
C ILE A 98 -1.84 -5.15 -1.43
N GLU A 99 -2.89 -5.03 -2.23
CA GLU A 99 -3.41 -3.74 -2.67
C GLU A 99 -4.47 -3.24 -1.69
N VAL A 100 -4.40 -1.95 -1.34
CA VAL A 100 -5.31 -1.33 -0.40
C VAL A 100 -5.91 -0.07 -1.02
N HIS A 101 -7.22 0.11 -0.86
CA HIS A 101 -7.93 1.34 -1.20
C HIS A 101 -8.81 1.75 -0.03
N MET A 102 -8.85 3.06 0.26
CA MET A 102 -9.68 3.57 1.34
C MET A 102 -11.16 3.52 0.98
N THR A 103 -11.48 3.79 -0.28
CA THR A 103 -12.86 3.75 -0.77
C THR A 103 -13.14 2.42 -1.46
N ASN A 104 -14.43 2.07 -1.59
CA ASN A 104 -14.80 0.94 -2.42
C ASN A 104 -14.73 1.36 -3.89
N ILE A 105 -13.60 1.11 -4.53
CA ILE A 105 -13.36 1.53 -5.91
C ILE A 105 -14.31 0.83 -6.90
N GLU A 106 -14.76 -0.39 -6.60
CA GLU A 106 -15.71 -1.10 -7.45
C GLU A 106 -17.04 -0.35 -7.51
N LYS A 107 -17.52 0.15 -6.35
CA LYS A 107 -18.73 0.97 -6.30
C LYS A 107 -18.60 2.26 -7.10
N ARG A 108 -17.38 2.79 -7.22
CA ARG A 108 -17.08 4.00 -7.99
C ARG A 108 -16.84 3.72 -9.48
N GLY A 109 -16.94 2.45 -9.90
CA GLY A 109 -16.67 2.05 -11.28
C GLY A 109 -15.21 2.15 -11.69
N ILE A 110 -14.30 2.05 -10.74
CA ILE A 110 -12.86 2.15 -10.98
C ILE A 110 -12.24 0.76 -10.97
N HIS A 111 -11.43 0.45 -11.99
CA HIS A 111 -10.68 -0.79 -12.08
C HIS A 111 -9.20 -0.52 -11.90
N SER A 112 -8.54 -1.28 -11.02
CA SER A 112 -7.10 -1.19 -10.84
C SER A 112 -6.39 -2.21 -11.73
N ILE A 113 -5.51 -1.71 -12.60
CA ILE A 113 -4.69 -2.60 -13.44
C ILE A 113 -3.58 -3.30 -12.63
N LEU A 114 -3.35 -2.84 -11.39
CA LEU A 114 -2.31 -3.41 -10.52
C LEU A 114 -2.84 -4.58 -9.68
N ALA A 115 -4.16 -4.68 -9.53
CA ALA A 115 -4.79 -5.68 -8.66
C ALA A 115 -4.42 -7.11 -9.06
N GLU A 116 -4.28 -7.40 -10.35
CA GLU A 116 -3.93 -8.74 -10.82
C GLU A 116 -2.50 -9.17 -10.43
N ALA A 117 -1.65 -8.23 -10.04
CA ALA A 117 -0.30 -8.53 -9.54
C ALA A 117 -0.28 -8.72 -8.02
N SER A 118 -1.42 -8.56 -7.35
CA SER A 118 -1.52 -8.66 -5.89
C SER A 118 -1.92 -10.06 -5.45
N VAL A 119 -1.61 -10.37 -4.20
CA VAL A 119 -2.14 -11.55 -3.51
C VAL A 119 -3.63 -11.38 -3.24
N GLY A 120 -4.04 -10.15 -2.94
CA GLY A 120 -5.43 -9.80 -2.68
C GLY A 120 -5.61 -8.30 -2.55
N VAL A 121 -6.87 -7.88 -2.52
CA VAL A 121 -7.25 -6.46 -2.46
C VAL A 121 -8.17 -6.23 -1.27
N ILE A 122 -7.89 -5.17 -0.52
CA ILE A 122 -8.76 -4.71 0.56
C ILE A 122 -9.18 -3.28 0.23
N ALA A 123 -10.48 -3.04 0.18
CA ALA A 123 -11.00 -1.74 -0.22
C ALA A 123 -12.29 -1.39 0.52
N GLY A 124 -12.48 -0.11 0.82
CA GLY A 124 -13.78 0.39 1.27
C GLY A 124 -13.94 0.67 2.75
N PHE A 125 -12.89 0.51 3.56
CA PHE A 125 -12.98 0.64 5.02
C PHE A 125 -12.21 1.86 5.55
N GLY A 126 -11.98 2.87 4.70
CA GLY A 126 -11.24 4.06 5.10
C GLY A 126 -9.82 3.72 5.53
N VAL A 127 -9.33 4.38 6.57
CA VAL A 127 -7.97 4.12 7.08
C VAL A 127 -7.81 2.72 7.65
N GLN A 128 -8.91 2.09 8.11
CA GLN A 128 -8.86 0.70 8.58
C GLN A 128 -8.43 -0.27 7.49
N SER A 129 -8.63 0.07 6.21
CA SER A 129 -8.19 -0.76 5.10
C SER A 129 -6.69 -1.04 5.15
N TYR A 130 -5.89 -0.07 5.58
CA TYR A 130 -4.44 -0.25 5.73
C TYR A 130 -4.11 -1.25 6.84
N LEU A 131 -4.77 -1.13 7.99
CA LEU A 131 -4.53 -2.02 9.12
C LEU A 131 -4.92 -3.44 8.78
N LEU A 132 -6.05 -3.60 8.08
CA LEU A 132 -6.49 -4.90 7.58
C LEU A 132 -5.48 -5.46 6.56
N GLY A 133 -4.92 -4.61 5.71
CA GLY A 133 -3.90 -5.01 4.74
C GLY A 133 -2.63 -5.50 5.42
N LEU A 134 -2.19 -4.81 6.45
CA LEU A 134 -1.01 -5.22 7.24
C LEU A 134 -1.28 -6.54 7.97
N ASP A 135 -2.45 -6.70 8.57
CA ASP A 135 -2.84 -7.97 9.18
C ASP A 135 -2.84 -9.11 8.16
N ALA A 136 -3.42 -8.88 6.99
CA ALA A 136 -3.45 -9.87 5.92
C ALA A 136 -2.06 -10.23 5.43
N MET A 137 -1.14 -9.26 5.34
CA MET A 137 0.24 -9.52 4.95
C MET A 137 0.96 -10.39 5.98
N LEU A 138 0.83 -10.07 7.27
CA LEU A 138 1.43 -10.87 8.34
C LEU A 138 0.89 -12.30 8.31
N GLN A 139 -0.41 -12.45 8.12
CA GLN A 139 -1.04 -13.77 7.98
C GLN A 139 -0.48 -14.52 6.78
N ASN A 140 -0.39 -13.87 5.63
CA ASN A 140 0.14 -14.46 4.40
C ASN A 140 1.57 -14.96 4.57
N LEU A 141 2.41 -14.18 5.24
CA LEU A 141 3.81 -14.56 5.49
C LEU A 141 3.93 -15.76 6.45
N ARG A 142 3.04 -15.88 7.41
CA ARG A 142 3.03 -17.00 8.36
C ARG A 142 2.62 -18.33 7.73
N LEU A 143 1.86 -18.28 6.64
CA LEU A 143 1.37 -19.48 5.95
C LEU A 143 2.39 -20.07 4.98
N LYS A 144 3.54 -19.44 4.85
CA LYS A 144 4.61 -19.88 3.92
C LYS A 144 5.72 -20.64 4.62
#